data_04f94da363c494104ab6962df30a3f70
#
_entry.id   04f94da363c494104ab6962df30a3f70
#
_cell.length_a   1.000
_cell.length_b   1.000
_cell.length_c   1.000
_cell.angle_alpha   90.00
_cell.angle_beta   90.00
_cell.angle_gamma   90.00
#
_symmetry.space_group_name_H-M   'P 1'
#
loop_
_entity.id
_entity.type
_entity.pdbx_description
1 polymer ?
#
loop_
_entity_poly.entity_id
_entity_poly.type
_entity_poly.pdbx_seq_one_letter_code
_entity_poly.pdbx_strand_id
1 'polypeptide(L)'
;MADYYQLLGVSPHASVAEIRQAYARLAREKHPDRFRDEAEKKRAQSAFQDITTAFNTLANPKSREEYDASRDKPVPRTAEEIATDAYDRSQAALEAGRLDEAVTLLRTAVHHAPGQVSYQLALGRALARVPQAAREAVQVLERVAQLAPQNASALLELATVLARQGLKLRAQKTLEAALRLAPRDARLAKLAAELGVEKR
;
A
#
# COMPACT_ATOMS: atom_id res chain seq x y z
N MET A 1 -5.28 -13.72 -12.51
CA MET A 1 -5.82 -14.54 -13.63
C MET A 1 -5.54 -15.99 -13.35
N ALA A 2 -6.48 -16.92 -13.69
CA ALA A 2 -6.20 -18.35 -13.53
C ALA A 2 -5.11 -18.78 -14.53
N ASP A 3 -4.13 -19.58 -14.07
CA ASP A 3 -3.09 -20.12 -14.94
C ASP A 3 -3.68 -21.18 -15.87
N TYR A 4 -3.54 -20.98 -17.18
CA TYR A 4 -4.12 -21.88 -18.19
C TYR A 4 -3.57 -23.31 -18.13
N TYR A 5 -2.30 -23.47 -17.74
CA TYR A 5 -1.72 -24.79 -17.52
C TYR A 5 -2.36 -25.50 -16.32
N GLN A 6 -2.57 -24.77 -15.22
CA GLN A 6 -3.27 -25.29 -14.04
C GLN A 6 -4.75 -25.62 -14.36
N LEU A 7 -5.41 -24.77 -15.15
CA LEU A 7 -6.80 -24.94 -15.56
C LEU A 7 -6.99 -26.24 -16.37
N LEU A 8 -6.05 -26.56 -17.26
CA LEU A 8 -6.04 -27.81 -18.02
C LEU A 8 -5.43 -28.98 -17.25
N GLY A 9 -4.76 -28.75 -16.12
CA GLY A 9 -4.07 -29.77 -15.34
C GLY A 9 -2.88 -30.37 -16.06
N VAL A 10 -2.12 -29.54 -16.79
CA VAL A 10 -0.93 -29.94 -17.55
C VAL A 10 0.32 -29.17 -17.12
N SER A 11 1.49 -29.70 -17.40
CA SER A 11 2.77 -29.02 -17.16
C SER A 11 2.95 -27.81 -18.10
N PRO A 12 3.64 -26.73 -17.68
CA PRO A 12 4.07 -25.66 -18.59
C PRO A 12 4.93 -26.12 -19.76
N HIS A 13 5.50 -27.33 -19.66
CA HIS A 13 6.29 -27.95 -20.73
C HIS A 13 5.51 -29.00 -21.56
N ALA A 14 4.18 -29.11 -21.32
CA ALA A 14 3.37 -30.07 -22.02
C ALA A 14 3.36 -29.83 -23.54
N SER A 15 3.40 -30.93 -24.28
CA SER A 15 3.25 -30.95 -25.73
C SER A 15 1.82 -30.54 -26.14
N VAL A 16 1.65 -30.12 -27.39
CA VAL A 16 0.33 -29.80 -27.93
C VAL A 16 -0.60 -31.02 -27.89
N ALA A 17 -0.03 -32.25 -28.01
CA ALA A 17 -0.82 -33.50 -27.92
C ALA A 17 -1.36 -33.71 -26.50
N GLU A 18 -0.55 -33.49 -25.47
CA GLU A 18 -0.97 -33.57 -24.06
C GLU A 18 -2.03 -32.51 -23.72
N ILE A 19 -1.86 -31.29 -24.22
CA ILE A 19 -2.84 -30.20 -24.06
C ILE A 19 -4.18 -30.58 -24.69
N ARG A 20 -4.18 -31.16 -25.91
CA ARG A 20 -5.39 -31.64 -26.58
C ARG A 20 -6.07 -32.77 -25.82
N GLN A 21 -5.31 -33.71 -25.29
CA GLN A 21 -5.81 -34.82 -24.50
C GLN A 21 -6.47 -34.37 -23.21
N ALA A 22 -5.82 -33.43 -22.50
CA ALA A 22 -6.33 -32.84 -21.28
C ALA A 22 -7.65 -32.07 -21.53
N TYR A 23 -7.69 -31.25 -22.57
CA TYR A 23 -8.91 -30.57 -23.00
C TYR A 23 -10.05 -31.53 -23.31
N ALA A 24 -9.80 -32.58 -24.13
CA ALA A 24 -10.84 -33.55 -24.50
C ALA A 24 -11.44 -34.25 -23.28
N ARG A 25 -10.61 -34.55 -22.26
CA ARG A 25 -11.07 -35.13 -20.99
C ARG A 25 -11.93 -34.12 -20.22
N LEU A 26 -11.44 -32.92 -19.98
CA LEU A 26 -12.13 -31.87 -19.21
C LEU A 26 -13.42 -31.42 -19.91
N ALA A 27 -13.43 -31.33 -21.25
CA ALA A 27 -14.60 -30.96 -22.04
C ALA A 27 -15.74 -31.98 -21.88
N ARG A 28 -15.41 -33.28 -21.78
CA ARG A 28 -16.41 -34.31 -21.48
C ARG A 28 -16.92 -34.25 -20.04
N GLU A 29 -16.01 -34.00 -19.07
CA GLU A 29 -16.34 -33.94 -17.64
C GLU A 29 -17.19 -32.74 -17.29
N LYS A 30 -16.87 -31.58 -17.86
CA LYS A 30 -17.49 -30.29 -17.56
C LYS A 30 -18.52 -29.80 -18.54
N HIS A 31 -18.97 -30.69 -19.45
CA HIS A 31 -20.01 -30.32 -20.45
C HIS A 31 -21.31 -29.91 -19.75
N PRO A 32 -21.88 -28.72 -20.06
CA PRO A 32 -23.10 -28.23 -19.39
C PRO A 32 -24.29 -29.18 -19.47
N ASP A 33 -24.42 -29.94 -20.55
CA ASP A 33 -25.52 -30.89 -20.76
C ASP A 33 -25.51 -32.07 -19.79
N ARG A 34 -24.46 -32.29 -19.04
CA ARG A 34 -24.37 -33.34 -18.01
C ARG A 34 -25.05 -32.96 -16.70
N PHE A 35 -25.33 -31.68 -16.52
CA PHE A 35 -25.90 -31.14 -15.28
C PHE A 35 -27.39 -30.85 -15.49
N ARG A 36 -28.21 -31.27 -14.54
CA ARG A 36 -29.68 -31.08 -14.59
C ARG A 36 -30.13 -29.84 -13.84
N ASP A 37 -29.38 -29.45 -12.81
CA ASP A 37 -29.64 -28.27 -12.03
C ASP A 37 -29.15 -27.02 -12.77
N GLU A 38 -29.97 -25.98 -12.86
CA GLU A 38 -29.63 -24.74 -13.58
C GLU A 38 -28.44 -23.96 -12.97
N ALA A 39 -28.27 -24.03 -11.66
CA ALA A 39 -27.15 -23.39 -11.03
C ALA A 39 -25.84 -24.14 -11.30
N GLU A 40 -25.86 -25.46 -11.26
CA GLU A 40 -24.73 -26.33 -11.65
C GLU A 40 -24.40 -26.18 -13.13
N LYS A 41 -25.41 -26.15 -13.99
CA LYS A 41 -25.24 -25.94 -15.43
C LYS A 41 -24.58 -24.62 -15.76
N LYS A 42 -24.97 -23.52 -15.08
CA LYS A 42 -24.35 -22.22 -15.24
C LYS A 42 -22.89 -22.21 -14.80
N ARG A 43 -22.56 -22.87 -13.68
CA ARG A 43 -21.17 -23.06 -13.23
C ARG A 43 -20.34 -23.86 -14.20
N ALA A 44 -20.91 -24.97 -14.70
CA ALA A 44 -20.26 -25.81 -15.70
C ALA A 44 -20.01 -25.06 -17.00
N GLN A 45 -20.96 -24.23 -17.45
CA GLN A 45 -20.79 -23.37 -18.63
C GLN A 45 -19.65 -22.38 -18.49
N SER A 46 -19.51 -21.72 -17.33
CA SER A 46 -18.39 -20.83 -17.06
C SER A 46 -17.05 -21.60 -17.08
N ALA A 47 -16.99 -22.73 -16.36
CA ALA A 47 -15.79 -23.56 -16.32
C ALA A 47 -15.41 -24.10 -17.72
N PHE A 48 -16.40 -24.45 -18.54
CA PHE A 48 -16.19 -24.91 -19.91
C PHE A 48 -15.63 -23.79 -20.81
N GLN A 49 -16.12 -22.57 -20.66
CA GLN A 49 -15.58 -21.39 -21.37
C GLN A 49 -14.11 -21.15 -21.00
N ASP A 50 -13.78 -21.21 -19.70
CA ASP A 50 -12.41 -21.03 -19.21
C ASP A 50 -11.46 -22.08 -19.78
N ILE A 51 -11.87 -23.38 -19.74
CA ILE A 51 -11.11 -24.50 -20.29
C ILE A 51 -10.91 -24.35 -21.81
N THR A 52 -11.94 -23.90 -22.53
CA THR A 52 -11.87 -23.68 -23.98
C THR A 52 -10.93 -22.54 -24.33
N THR A 53 -10.97 -21.46 -23.56
CA THR A 53 -10.05 -20.32 -23.72
C THR A 53 -8.60 -20.74 -23.47
N ALA A 54 -8.36 -21.47 -22.39
CA ALA A 54 -7.05 -22.01 -22.06
C ALA A 54 -6.51 -22.92 -23.19
N PHE A 55 -7.35 -23.82 -23.70
CA PHE A 55 -6.99 -24.70 -24.79
C PHE A 55 -6.64 -23.94 -26.07
N ASN A 56 -7.48 -23.00 -26.49
CA ASN A 56 -7.25 -22.22 -27.72
C ASN A 56 -5.95 -21.42 -27.64
N THR A 57 -5.61 -20.89 -26.45
CA THR A 57 -4.37 -20.17 -26.23
C THR A 57 -3.16 -21.10 -26.28
N LEU A 58 -3.19 -22.22 -25.53
CA LEU A 58 -2.04 -23.10 -25.37
C LEU A 58 -1.81 -24.07 -26.53
N ALA A 59 -2.86 -24.41 -27.31
CA ALA A 59 -2.75 -25.28 -28.46
C ALA A 59 -2.16 -24.59 -29.71
N ASN A 60 -2.18 -23.26 -29.75
CA ASN A 60 -1.58 -22.47 -30.82
C ASN A 60 -0.18 -22.00 -30.38
N PRO A 61 0.91 -22.34 -31.12
CA PRO A 61 2.26 -21.99 -30.72
C PRO A 61 2.48 -20.49 -30.49
N LYS A 62 1.95 -19.63 -31.38
CA LYS A 62 2.10 -18.20 -31.29
C LYS A 62 1.37 -17.62 -30.06
N SER A 63 0.12 -18.00 -29.87
CA SER A 63 -0.67 -17.54 -28.72
C SER A 63 -0.10 -18.05 -27.39
N ARG A 64 0.49 -19.25 -27.39
CA ARG A 64 1.17 -19.82 -26.22
C ARG A 64 2.43 -19.03 -25.88
N GLU A 65 3.25 -18.71 -26.86
CA GLU A 65 4.45 -17.86 -26.67
C GLU A 65 4.07 -16.48 -26.11
N GLU A 66 3.04 -15.84 -26.66
CA GLU A 66 2.52 -14.56 -26.16
C GLU A 66 2.00 -14.69 -24.71
N TYR A 67 1.29 -15.76 -24.41
CA TYR A 67 0.80 -16.05 -23.07
C TYR A 67 1.94 -16.28 -22.07
N ASP A 68 2.92 -17.12 -22.43
CA ASP A 68 4.09 -17.41 -21.58
C ASP A 68 4.88 -16.13 -21.32
N ALA A 69 5.14 -15.32 -22.35
CA ALA A 69 5.79 -14.02 -22.21
C ALA A 69 4.99 -13.03 -21.33
N SER A 70 3.66 -13.12 -21.33
CA SER A 70 2.81 -12.29 -20.47
C SER A 70 2.77 -12.78 -19.02
N ARG A 71 2.85 -14.10 -18.81
CA ARG A 71 2.85 -14.74 -17.48
C ARG A 71 4.11 -14.43 -16.69
N ASP A 72 5.25 -14.37 -17.38
CA ASP A 72 6.54 -14.09 -16.76
C ASP A 72 6.77 -12.58 -16.52
N LYS A 73 5.88 -11.71 -17.00
CA LYS A 73 5.94 -10.28 -16.66
C LYS A 73 5.55 -10.10 -15.21
N PRO A 74 6.38 -9.43 -14.39
CA PRO A 74 5.98 -9.07 -13.05
C PRO A 74 4.68 -8.25 -13.12
N VAL A 75 3.68 -8.64 -12.34
CA VAL A 75 2.43 -7.87 -12.23
C VAL A 75 2.81 -6.45 -11.80
N PRO A 76 2.43 -5.41 -12.55
CA PRO A 76 2.73 -4.04 -12.15
C PRO A 76 2.14 -3.80 -10.74
N ARG A 77 3.00 -3.43 -9.81
CA ARG A 77 2.57 -3.06 -8.46
C ARG A 77 1.67 -1.83 -8.53
N THR A 78 0.57 -1.87 -7.81
CA THR A 78 -0.30 -0.69 -7.67
C THR A 78 0.42 0.41 -6.87
N ALA A 79 -0.02 1.66 -7.02
CA ALA A 79 0.51 2.77 -6.23
C ALA A 79 0.37 2.49 -4.72
N GLU A 80 -0.72 1.86 -4.31
CA GLU A 80 -0.98 1.50 -2.92
C GLU A 80 -0.01 0.43 -2.40
N GLU A 81 0.27 -0.61 -3.19
CA GLU A 81 1.26 -1.65 -2.83
C GLU A 81 2.68 -1.06 -2.72
N ILE A 82 3.05 -0.15 -3.63
CA ILE A 82 4.34 0.54 -3.56
C ILE A 82 4.42 1.41 -2.31
N ALA A 83 3.35 2.15 -1.99
CA ALA A 83 3.30 3.02 -0.81
C ALA A 83 3.40 2.22 0.49
N THR A 84 2.67 1.10 0.59
CA THR A 84 2.68 0.23 1.76
C THR A 84 4.05 -0.42 1.96
N ASP A 85 4.63 -1.02 0.91
CA ASP A 85 5.98 -1.62 0.98
C ASP A 85 7.03 -0.57 1.40
N ALA A 86 6.98 0.63 0.82
CA ALA A 86 7.91 1.69 1.16
C ALA A 86 7.74 2.14 2.63
N TYR A 87 6.50 2.24 3.12
CA TYR A 87 6.23 2.57 4.51
C TYR A 87 6.76 1.51 5.46
N ASP A 88 6.46 0.22 5.23
CA ASP A 88 6.91 -0.89 6.09
C ASP A 88 8.43 -0.97 6.15
N ARG A 89 9.10 -0.83 5.01
CA ARG A 89 10.57 -0.77 4.95
C ARG A 89 11.14 0.46 5.67
N SER A 90 10.42 1.58 5.65
CA SER A 90 10.83 2.77 6.37
C SER A 90 10.82 2.55 7.89
N GLN A 91 9.85 1.80 8.42
CA GLN A 91 9.80 1.47 9.84
C GLN A 91 11.02 0.60 10.24
N ALA A 92 11.35 -0.41 9.44
CA ALA A 92 12.54 -1.24 9.67
C ALA A 92 13.84 -0.40 9.60
N ALA A 93 13.92 0.57 8.68
CA ALA A 93 15.06 1.48 8.60
C ALA A 93 15.17 2.40 9.84
N LEU A 94 14.03 2.89 10.36
CA LEU A 94 13.99 3.70 11.59
C LEU A 94 14.43 2.91 12.82
N GLU A 95 14.01 1.65 12.94
CA GLU A 95 14.41 0.74 14.01
C GLU A 95 15.92 0.43 13.94
N ALA A 96 16.45 0.29 12.73
CA ALA A 96 17.89 0.10 12.49
C ALA A 96 18.74 1.40 12.60
N GLY A 97 18.12 2.56 12.90
CA GLY A 97 18.80 3.84 13.01
C GLY A 97 19.18 4.48 11.67
N ARG A 98 18.76 3.93 10.53
CA ARG A 98 19.10 4.39 9.17
C ARG A 98 18.13 5.49 8.73
N LEU A 99 18.30 6.69 9.31
CA LEU A 99 17.34 7.80 9.19
C LEU A 99 17.18 8.31 7.75
N ASP A 100 18.28 8.44 6.99
CA ASP A 100 18.25 8.97 5.61
C ASP A 100 17.52 8.01 4.66
N GLU A 101 17.73 6.70 4.84
CA GLU A 101 17.00 5.66 4.10
C GLU A 101 15.51 5.72 4.45
N ALA A 102 15.17 5.83 5.72
CA ALA A 102 13.79 5.93 6.16
C ALA A 102 13.08 7.16 5.56
N VAL A 103 13.72 8.32 5.53
CA VAL A 103 13.18 9.53 4.91
C VAL A 103 12.93 9.33 3.42
N THR A 104 13.86 8.68 2.71
CA THR A 104 13.70 8.37 1.28
C THR A 104 12.51 7.45 1.02
N LEU A 105 12.38 6.39 1.82
CA LEU A 105 11.27 5.45 1.73
C LEU A 105 9.93 6.11 2.08
N LEU A 106 9.89 6.97 3.11
CA LEU A 106 8.68 7.71 3.48
C LEU A 106 8.25 8.71 2.41
N ARG A 107 9.20 9.37 1.72
CA ARG A 107 8.87 10.21 0.56
C ARG A 107 8.24 9.39 -0.56
N THR A 108 8.74 8.18 -0.81
CA THR A 108 8.14 7.25 -1.79
C THR A 108 6.71 6.87 -1.37
N ALA A 109 6.48 6.52 -0.10
CA ALA A 109 5.16 6.19 0.40
C ALA A 109 4.17 7.35 0.25
N VAL A 110 4.57 8.57 0.62
CA VAL A 110 3.76 9.79 0.49
C VAL A 110 3.50 10.15 -0.98
N HIS A 111 4.48 9.94 -1.87
CA HIS A 111 4.31 10.18 -3.31
C HIS A 111 3.21 9.30 -3.91
N HIS A 112 3.21 8.01 -3.58
CA HIS A 112 2.24 7.04 -4.11
C HIS A 112 0.89 7.04 -3.38
N ALA A 113 0.84 7.52 -2.13
CA ALA A 113 -0.39 7.64 -1.34
C ALA A 113 -0.46 9.00 -0.59
N PRO A 114 -0.62 10.12 -1.31
CA PRO A 114 -0.54 11.47 -0.72
C PRO A 114 -1.68 11.81 0.26
N GLY A 115 -2.78 11.07 0.24
CA GLY A 115 -3.89 11.19 1.19
C GLY A 115 -3.69 10.45 2.51
N GLN A 116 -2.69 9.56 2.61
CA GLN A 116 -2.45 8.77 3.82
C GLN A 116 -1.75 9.59 4.90
N VAL A 117 -2.56 10.01 5.88
CA VAL A 117 -2.11 10.84 7.01
C VAL A 117 -1.00 10.17 7.82
N SER A 118 -1.06 8.85 8.00
CA SER A 118 -0.05 8.07 8.73
C SER A 118 1.34 8.17 8.07
N TYR A 119 1.40 8.10 6.74
CA TYR A 119 2.66 8.20 6.01
C TYR A 119 3.25 9.61 6.08
N GLN A 120 2.41 10.64 5.92
CA GLN A 120 2.84 12.02 6.05
C GLN A 120 3.31 12.35 7.47
N LEU A 121 2.60 11.84 8.50
CA LEU A 121 3.02 12.03 9.89
C LEU A 121 4.37 11.35 10.18
N ALA A 122 4.56 10.12 9.67
CA ALA A 122 5.83 9.42 9.81
C ALA A 122 6.97 10.18 9.10
N LEU A 123 6.73 10.70 7.89
CA LEU A 123 7.69 11.53 7.16
C LEU A 123 8.04 12.79 7.96
N GLY A 124 7.04 13.51 8.47
CA GLY A 124 7.25 14.71 9.29
C GLY A 124 8.09 14.44 10.53
N ARG A 125 7.83 13.31 11.22
CA ARG A 125 8.64 12.86 12.38
C ARG A 125 10.08 12.52 12.02
N ALA A 126 10.27 11.81 10.91
CA ALA A 126 11.61 11.45 10.45
C ALA A 126 12.42 12.71 10.06
N LEU A 127 11.81 13.62 9.29
CA LEU A 127 12.41 14.90 8.90
C LEU A 127 12.74 15.80 10.11
N ALA A 128 11.91 15.78 11.16
CA ALA A 128 12.14 16.53 12.39
C ALA A 128 13.41 16.08 13.15
N ARG A 129 13.95 14.90 12.84
CA ARG A 129 15.22 14.38 13.39
C ARG A 129 16.43 14.76 12.53
N VAL A 130 16.22 15.29 11.32
CA VAL A 130 17.27 15.74 10.39
C VAL A 130 17.41 17.26 10.52
N PRO A 131 18.50 17.82 11.06
CA PRO A 131 18.62 19.25 11.33
C PRO A 131 18.38 20.13 10.10
N GLN A 132 18.89 19.72 8.94
CA GLN A 132 18.78 20.46 7.68
C GLN A 132 17.38 20.42 7.07
N ALA A 133 16.56 19.43 7.46
CA ALA A 133 15.21 19.21 6.92
C ALA A 133 14.10 19.84 7.79
N ALA A 134 14.44 20.62 8.81
CA ALA A 134 13.47 21.14 9.77
C ALA A 134 12.38 22.02 9.13
N ARG A 135 12.70 22.78 8.06
CA ARG A 135 11.69 23.55 7.31
C ARG A 135 10.72 22.64 6.57
N GLU A 136 11.22 21.59 5.94
CA GLU A 136 10.40 20.59 5.26
C GLU A 136 9.51 19.83 6.27
N ALA A 137 10.06 19.47 7.43
CA ALA A 137 9.29 18.85 8.52
C ALA A 137 8.08 19.72 8.93
N VAL A 138 8.26 21.03 9.07
CA VAL A 138 7.14 21.95 9.36
C VAL A 138 6.10 21.90 8.26
N GLN A 139 6.47 22.00 6.99
CA GLN A 139 5.53 21.98 5.86
C GLN A 139 4.73 20.68 5.81
N VAL A 140 5.40 19.54 5.99
CA VAL A 140 4.72 18.22 5.99
C VAL A 140 3.77 18.12 7.18
N LEU A 141 4.18 18.51 8.39
CA LEU A 141 3.34 18.43 9.58
C LEU A 141 2.18 19.43 9.56
N GLU A 142 2.33 20.60 8.94
CA GLU A 142 1.22 21.53 8.69
C GLU A 142 0.18 20.92 7.75
N ARG A 143 0.63 20.24 6.71
CA ARG A 143 -0.29 19.50 5.84
C ARG A 143 -1.03 18.39 6.59
N VAL A 144 -0.34 17.66 7.46
CA VAL A 144 -0.99 16.67 8.35
C VAL A 144 -2.03 17.33 9.25
N ALA A 145 -1.73 18.47 9.84
CA ALA A 145 -2.67 19.22 10.69
C ALA A 145 -3.90 19.73 9.92
N GLN A 146 -3.75 20.04 8.63
CA GLN A 146 -4.89 20.38 7.75
C GLN A 146 -5.75 19.15 7.39
N LEU A 147 -5.13 18.00 7.09
CA LEU A 147 -5.82 16.76 6.72
C LEU A 147 -6.49 16.08 7.92
N ALA A 148 -5.89 16.22 9.10
CA ALA A 148 -6.36 15.59 10.32
C ALA A 148 -6.29 16.57 11.52
N PRO A 149 -7.16 17.60 11.54
CA PRO A 149 -7.12 18.65 12.56
C PRO A 149 -7.38 18.16 13.99
N GLN A 150 -8.00 16.99 14.13
CA GLN A 150 -8.27 16.34 15.42
C GLN A 150 -7.12 15.41 15.89
N ASN A 151 -6.00 15.38 15.17
CA ASN A 151 -4.86 14.54 15.54
C ASN A 151 -3.92 15.29 16.49
N ALA A 152 -4.16 15.14 17.80
CA ALA A 152 -3.34 15.79 18.85
C ALA A 152 -1.84 15.42 18.74
N SER A 153 -1.53 14.18 18.31
CA SER A 153 -0.14 13.74 18.14
C SER A 153 0.57 14.48 17.00
N ALA A 154 -0.12 14.74 15.88
CA ALA A 154 0.42 15.50 14.77
C ALA A 154 0.67 16.98 15.18
N LEU A 155 -0.27 17.58 15.92
CA LEU A 155 -0.12 18.93 16.44
C LEU A 155 1.03 19.03 17.47
N LEU A 156 1.25 18.00 18.29
CA LEU A 156 2.39 17.93 19.20
C LEU A 156 3.70 17.93 18.42
N GLU A 157 3.83 17.09 17.40
CA GLU A 157 5.03 17.04 16.57
C GLU A 157 5.30 18.39 15.89
N LEU A 158 4.25 19.00 15.33
CA LEU A 158 4.35 20.32 14.69
C LEU A 158 4.79 21.39 15.71
N ALA A 159 4.16 21.45 16.88
CA ALA A 159 4.53 22.40 17.93
C ALA A 159 5.99 22.21 18.38
N THR A 160 6.44 20.96 18.51
CA THR A 160 7.81 20.63 18.88
C THR A 160 8.83 21.14 17.84
N VAL A 161 8.54 20.90 16.54
CA VAL A 161 9.44 21.36 15.46
C VAL A 161 9.44 22.89 15.38
N LEU A 162 8.28 23.53 15.47
CA LEU A 162 8.17 24.99 15.50
C LEU A 162 8.96 25.62 16.67
N ALA A 163 8.88 25.03 17.86
CA ALA A 163 9.61 25.47 19.03
C ALA A 163 11.13 25.38 18.81
N ARG A 164 11.61 24.26 18.26
CA ARG A 164 13.04 24.08 17.92
C ARG A 164 13.53 25.07 16.86
N GLN A 165 12.64 25.53 15.98
CA GLN A 165 12.94 26.57 14.98
C GLN A 165 12.87 28.01 15.54
N GLY A 166 12.62 28.20 16.83
CA GLY A 166 12.45 29.50 17.45
C GLY A 166 11.13 30.21 17.14
N LEU A 167 10.19 29.53 16.46
CA LEU A 167 8.86 30.04 16.07
C LEU A 167 7.87 29.92 17.25
N LYS A 168 8.25 30.55 18.40
CA LYS A 168 7.60 30.36 19.70
C LYS A 168 6.09 30.61 19.67
N LEU A 169 5.65 31.73 19.07
CA LEU A 169 4.23 32.09 19.03
C LEU A 169 3.39 31.05 18.23
N ARG A 170 3.95 30.57 17.13
CA ARG A 170 3.27 29.50 16.32
C ARG A 170 3.24 28.19 17.08
N ALA A 171 4.34 27.83 17.75
CA ALA A 171 4.42 26.64 18.59
C ALA A 171 3.39 26.67 19.72
N GLN A 172 3.27 27.77 20.44
CA GLN A 172 2.28 27.97 21.51
C GLN A 172 0.84 27.81 21.01
N LYS A 173 0.48 28.50 19.90
CA LYS A 173 -0.85 28.38 19.30
C LYS A 173 -1.20 26.96 18.86
N THR A 174 -0.25 26.25 18.26
CA THR A 174 -0.43 24.85 17.83
C THR A 174 -0.57 23.93 19.05
N LEU A 175 0.23 24.17 20.09
CA LEU A 175 0.18 23.40 21.32
C LEU A 175 -1.16 23.58 22.08
N GLU A 176 -1.70 24.81 22.13
CA GLU A 176 -3.01 25.08 22.70
C GLU A 176 -4.13 24.29 21.98
N ALA A 177 -4.04 24.21 20.65
CA ALA A 177 -4.98 23.37 19.88
C ALA A 177 -4.83 21.87 20.24
N ALA A 178 -3.60 21.38 20.39
CA ALA A 178 -3.36 20.00 20.80
C ALA A 178 -3.85 19.71 22.23
N LEU A 179 -3.65 20.64 23.17
CA LEU A 179 -4.11 20.51 24.56
C LEU A 179 -5.65 20.46 24.68
N ARG A 180 -6.37 21.17 23.81
CA ARG A 180 -7.84 21.07 23.76
C ARG A 180 -8.33 19.70 23.34
N LEU A 181 -7.58 19.00 22.47
CA LEU A 181 -7.91 17.66 22.01
C LEU A 181 -7.50 16.57 23.02
N ALA A 182 -6.35 16.74 23.68
CA ALA A 182 -5.80 15.75 24.60
C ALA A 182 -5.23 16.40 25.88
N PRO A 183 -6.09 16.93 26.79
CA PRO A 183 -5.65 17.73 27.95
C PRO A 183 -4.87 16.94 28.99
N ARG A 184 -4.92 15.60 28.93
CA ARG A 184 -4.22 14.70 29.87
C ARG A 184 -2.93 14.08 29.27
N ASP A 185 -2.54 14.43 28.05
CA ASP A 185 -1.30 13.90 27.47
C ASP A 185 -0.09 14.56 28.14
N ALA A 186 0.72 13.73 28.82
CA ALA A 186 1.89 14.19 29.54
C ALA A 186 2.96 14.87 28.65
N ARG A 187 3.04 14.47 27.38
CA ARG A 187 3.99 15.06 26.42
C ARG A 187 3.59 16.50 26.09
N LEU A 188 2.28 16.75 25.90
CA LEU A 188 1.75 18.09 25.69
C LEU A 188 1.96 18.95 26.92
N ALA A 189 1.72 18.42 28.12
CA ALA A 189 1.94 19.13 29.38
C ALA A 189 3.41 19.52 29.57
N LYS A 190 4.35 18.63 29.20
CA LYS A 190 5.79 18.92 29.26
C LYS A 190 6.16 20.06 28.31
N LEU A 191 5.73 20.00 27.06
CA LEU A 191 6.03 21.04 26.07
C LEU A 191 5.37 22.38 26.46
N ALA A 192 4.18 22.35 27.09
CA ALA A 192 3.50 23.55 27.59
C ALA A 192 4.33 24.26 28.67
N ALA A 193 4.90 23.52 29.62
CA ALA A 193 5.76 24.05 30.63
C ALA A 193 7.03 24.68 30.02
N GLU A 194 7.66 24.02 29.02
CA GLU A 194 8.84 24.52 28.32
C GLU A 194 8.56 25.84 27.54
N LEU A 195 7.36 25.96 26.97
CA LEU A 195 6.97 27.13 26.17
C LEU A 195 6.26 28.23 26.96
N GLY A 196 5.98 28.01 28.25
CA GLY A 196 5.26 28.95 29.11
C GLY A 196 3.80 29.13 28.73
N VAL A 197 3.15 28.02 28.29
CA VAL A 197 1.70 27.97 28.01
C VAL A 197 0.98 27.52 29.26
N GLU A 198 0.20 28.42 29.87
CA GLU A 198 -0.64 28.07 31.02
C GLU A 198 -1.83 27.17 30.60
N LYS A 199 -2.15 26.17 31.43
CA LYS A 199 -3.37 25.40 31.30
C LYS A 199 -4.56 26.30 31.61
N ARG A 200 -5.32 26.66 30.61
CA ARG A 200 -6.65 27.27 30.78
C ARG A 200 -7.71 26.21 31.02
#